data_11fcfcd4408cf079055cf50b4b3a5b72
#
_entry.id   11fcfcd4408cf079055cf50b4b3a5b72
#
_cell.length_a   1.000
_cell.length_b   1.000
_cell.length_c   1.000
_cell.angle_alpha   90.00
_cell.angle_beta   90.00
_cell.angle_gamma   90.00
#
_symmetry.space_group_name_H-M   'P 1'
#
loop_
_entity.id
_entity.type
_entity.pdbx_description
1 polymer ?
#
loop_
_entity_poly.entity_id
_entity_poly.type
_entity_poly.pdbx_seq_one_letter_code
_entity_poly.pdbx_strand_id
1 'polypeptide(L)'
;MKNYAEPLENLIRQLSGLPGIGGKSAQRLAFHILSMDKERVDALADGIKEAKAKMKYCPCCGNLTDKDLCDICADETRDKKVICVVESPRDVYAMERIREYHGTYHVLHGAISPVQGIGPEDINIKSLLERLREGEAEEVILATNPNIDGEATAVYIARLIKPAGIKATRIAHGIPVGGDLEYADEVTLLKAMEGRRDL
;
A
#
# COMPACT_ATOMS: atom_id res chain seq x y z
N MET A 1 32.30 19.78 -14.25
CA MET A 1 32.63 19.34 -15.64
C MET A 1 31.47 18.50 -16.13
N LYS A 2 30.88 18.83 -17.29
CA LYS A 2 29.91 17.96 -17.96
C LYS A 2 30.72 16.80 -18.57
N ASN A 3 30.51 15.60 -18.07
CA ASN A 3 31.27 14.43 -18.54
C ASN A 3 30.58 13.70 -19.71
N TYR A 4 29.32 14.04 -20.03
CA TYR A 4 28.53 13.39 -21.06
C TYR A 4 27.84 14.40 -21.97
N ALA A 5 27.37 13.95 -23.13
CA ALA A 5 26.48 14.74 -23.97
C ALA A 5 25.17 15.05 -23.26
N GLU A 6 24.62 16.23 -23.50
CA GLU A 6 23.45 16.75 -22.77
C GLU A 6 22.24 15.78 -22.71
N PRO A 7 21.86 15.06 -23.79
CA PRO A 7 20.77 14.08 -23.72
C PRO A 7 21.03 12.95 -22.73
N LEU A 8 22.27 12.45 -22.67
CA LEU A 8 22.65 11.40 -21.74
C LEU A 8 22.68 11.90 -20.29
N GLU A 9 23.21 13.09 -20.05
CA GLU A 9 23.17 13.73 -18.72
C GLU A 9 21.73 13.90 -18.22
N ASN A 10 20.82 14.34 -19.11
CA ASN A 10 19.41 14.48 -18.78
C ASN A 10 18.77 13.13 -18.40
N LEU A 11 18.99 12.08 -19.19
CA LEU A 11 18.47 10.74 -18.88
C LEU A 11 18.99 10.22 -17.53
N ILE A 12 20.30 10.34 -17.26
CA ILE A 12 20.89 9.96 -15.96
C ILE A 12 20.22 10.73 -14.83
N ARG A 13 20.02 12.03 -14.98
CA ARG A 13 19.38 12.87 -13.97
C ARG A 13 17.93 12.43 -13.70
N GLN A 14 17.13 12.16 -14.72
CA GLN A 14 15.75 11.68 -14.57
C GLN A 14 15.71 10.32 -13.83
N LEU A 15 16.58 9.40 -14.21
CA LEU A 15 16.66 8.10 -13.56
C LEU A 15 17.14 8.19 -12.12
N SER A 16 18.09 9.08 -11.80
CA SER A 16 18.58 9.29 -10.44
C SER A 16 17.56 9.98 -9.52
N GLY A 17 16.54 10.61 -10.07
CA GLY A 17 15.40 11.15 -9.32
C GLY A 17 14.40 10.09 -8.84
N LEU A 18 14.53 8.85 -9.28
CA LEU A 18 13.65 7.76 -8.86
C LEU A 18 14.12 7.21 -7.49
N PRO A 19 13.18 6.93 -6.56
CA PRO A 19 13.52 6.38 -5.26
C PRO A 19 14.31 5.08 -5.36
N GLY A 20 15.39 4.96 -4.60
CA GLY A 20 16.27 3.78 -4.61
C GLY A 20 17.28 3.72 -5.77
N ILE A 21 17.26 4.66 -6.70
CA ILE A 21 18.21 4.73 -7.81
C ILE A 21 19.28 5.79 -7.54
N GLY A 22 20.45 5.36 -7.08
CA GLY A 22 21.60 6.24 -6.91
C GLY A 22 22.29 6.57 -8.25
N GLY A 23 23.17 7.59 -8.26
CA GLY A 23 23.83 8.06 -9.46
C GLY A 23 24.57 6.98 -10.29
N LYS A 24 25.27 6.03 -9.64
CA LYS A 24 25.94 4.90 -10.34
C LYS A 24 24.92 3.96 -11.02
N SER A 25 23.80 3.68 -10.37
CA SER A 25 22.74 2.85 -10.95
C SER A 25 22.05 3.57 -12.10
N ALA A 26 21.75 4.86 -11.93
CA ALA A 26 21.16 5.70 -12.98
C ALA A 26 22.04 5.74 -14.24
N GLN A 27 23.34 5.91 -14.06
CA GLN A 27 24.33 5.88 -15.15
C GLN A 27 24.30 4.52 -15.88
N ARG A 28 24.36 3.42 -15.15
CA ARG A 28 24.32 2.07 -15.73
C ARG A 28 23.02 1.81 -16.50
N LEU A 29 21.88 2.22 -15.93
CA LEU A 29 20.57 2.12 -16.61
C LEU A 29 20.52 2.97 -17.89
N ALA A 30 21.00 4.21 -17.86
CA ALA A 30 21.03 5.08 -19.03
C ALA A 30 21.86 4.46 -20.17
N PHE A 31 23.05 3.95 -19.89
CA PHE A 31 23.86 3.26 -20.90
C PHE A 31 23.19 2.00 -21.44
N HIS A 32 22.50 1.24 -20.57
CA HIS A 32 21.73 0.07 -21.01
C HIS A 32 20.59 0.48 -21.95
N ILE A 33 19.82 1.52 -21.63
CA ILE A 33 18.75 2.03 -22.47
C ILE A 33 19.30 2.47 -23.85
N LEU A 34 20.46 3.13 -23.88
CA LEU A 34 21.10 3.52 -25.16
C LEU A 34 21.60 2.33 -26.00
N SER A 35 21.83 1.17 -25.39
CA SER A 35 22.20 -0.07 -26.11
C SER A 35 20.99 -0.90 -26.56
N MET A 36 19.78 -0.54 -26.17
CA MET A 36 18.55 -1.22 -26.60
C MET A 36 18.14 -0.79 -28.01
N ASP A 37 17.41 -1.67 -28.69
CA ASP A 37 16.76 -1.33 -29.94
C ASP A 37 15.72 -0.22 -29.73
N LYS A 38 15.54 0.62 -30.74
CA LYS A 38 14.65 1.77 -30.70
C LYS A 38 13.23 1.38 -30.30
N GLU A 39 12.72 0.29 -30.87
CA GLU A 39 11.38 -0.24 -30.63
C GLU A 39 11.16 -0.58 -29.13
N ARG A 40 12.17 -1.12 -28.47
CA ARG A 40 12.12 -1.43 -27.02
C ARG A 40 12.17 -0.18 -26.16
N VAL A 41 12.94 0.82 -26.58
CA VAL A 41 13.00 2.12 -25.88
C VAL A 41 11.67 2.84 -26.00
N ASP A 42 11.09 2.88 -27.21
CA ASP A 42 9.78 3.49 -27.46
C ASP A 42 8.69 2.80 -26.64
N ALA A 43 8.66 1.46 -26.63
CA ALA A 43 7.71 0.68 -25.81
C ALA A 43 7.85 0.96 -24.31
N LEU A 44 9.07 1.09 -23.79
CA LEU A 44 9.30 1.46 -22.38
C LEU A 44 8.77 2.87 -22.09
N ALA A 45 9.08 3.83 -22.93
CA ALA A 45 8.66 5.22 -22.77
C ALA A 45 7.13 5.34 -22.84
N ASP A 46 6.50 4.66 -23.79
CA ASP A 46 5.05 4.66 -23.96
C ASP A 46 4.34 3.93 -22.82
N GLY A 47 4.90 2.82 -22.31
CA GLY A 47 4.39 2.13 -21.14
C GLY A 47 4.35 3.03 -19.90
N ILE A 48 5.40 3.83 -19.68
CA ILE A 48 5.44 4.80 -18.56
C ILE A 48 4.37 5.87 -18.73
N LYS A 49 4.25 6.44 -19.94
CA LYS A 49 3.25 7.48 -20.24
C LYS A 49 1.82 6.94 -20.09
N GLU A 50 1.57 5.76 -20.66
CA GLU A 50 0.26 5.11 -20.64
C GLU A 50 -0.17 4.78 -19.20
N ALA A 51 0.70 4.16 -18.41
CA ALA A 51 0.42 3.87 -17.01
C ALA A 51 0.09 5.17 -16.25
N LYS A 52 0.87 6.24 -16.43
CA LYS A 52 0.60 7.52 -15.76
C LYS A 52 -0.70 8.18 -16.22
N ALA A 53 -1.08 8.02 -17.48
CA ALA A 53 -2.29 8.64 -18.03
C ALA A 53 -3.56 7.87 -17.67
N LYS A 54 -3.52 6.53 -17.63
CA LYS A 54 -4.71 5.69 -17.46
C LYS A 54 -4.98 5.30 -16.01
N MET A 55 -3.92 5.14 -15.19
CA MET A 55 -4.11 4.71 -13.80
C MET A 55 -4.68 5.84 -12.95
N LYS A 56 -5.75 5.51 -12.24
CA LYS A 56 -6.45 6.38 -11.28
C LYS A 56 -6.75 5.61 -10.00
N TYR A 57 -7.23 6.30 -8.98
CA TYR A 57 -7.71 5.66 -7.77
C TYR A 57 -9.19 5.27 -7.90
N CYS A 58 -9.52 4.07 -7.46
CA CYS A 58 -10.89 3.59 -7.37
C CYS A 58 -11.69 4.49 -6.41
N PRO A 59 -12.80 5.08 -6.83
CA PRO A 59 -13.58 6.00 -5.98
C PRO A 59 -14.20 5.31 -4.75
N CYS A 60 -14.37 3.98 -4.80
CA CYS A 60 -14.92 3.21 -3.69
C CYS A 60 -13.88 2.88 -2.62
N CYS A 61 -12.69 2.41 -3.02
CA CYS A 61 -11.72 1.85 -2.07
C CYS A 61 -10.34 2.50 -2.08
N GLY A 62 -10.05 3.42 -3.00
CA GLY A 62 -8.74 4.06 -3.12
C GLY A 62 -7.65 3.18 -3.76
N ASN A 63 -7.94 1.94 -4.19
CA ASN A 63 -6.96 1.11 -4.91
C ASN A 63 -6.69 1.65 -6.31
N LEU A 64 -5.58 1.26 -6.92
CA LEU A 64 -5.25 1.62 -8.30
C LEU A 64 -6.13 0.86 -9.29
N THR A 65 -6.61 1.57 -10.33
CA THR A 65 -7.41 1.00 -11.41
C THR A 65 -7.31 1.86 -12.67
N ASP A 66 -7.54 1.26 -13.84
CA ASP A 66 -7.77 1.92 -15.12
C ASP A 66 -9.25 1.98 -15.49
N LYS A 67 -10.13 1.36 -14.66
CA LYS A 67 -11.58 1.25 -14.83
C LYS A 67 -12.33 2.20 -13.88
N ASP A 68 -13.65 2.28 -13.99
CA ASP A 68 -14.48 3.09 -13.09
C ASP A 68 -14.44 2.56 -11.65
N LEU A 69 -14.49 1.25 -11.47
CA LEU A 69 -14.20 0.55 -10.21
C LEU A 69 -13.04 -0.41 -10.43
N CYS A 70 -12.25 -0.64 -9.39
CA CYS A 70 -11.24 -1.70 -9.44
C CYS A 70 -11.90 -3.09 -9.46
N ASP A 71 -11.16 -4.09 -9.94
CA ASP A 71 -11.69 -5.45 -10.10
C ASP A 71 -12.26 -6.02 -8.80
N ILE A 72 -11.66 -5.69 -7.65
CA ILE A 72 -12.15 -6.14 -6.33
C ILE A 72 -13.49 -5.50 -5.97
N CYS A 73 -13.66 -4.19 -6.21
CA CYS A 73 -14.92 -3.50 -5.92
C CYS A 73 -16.04 -3.85 -6.91
N ALA A 74 -15.68 -4.20 -8.14
CA ALA A 74 -16.62 -4.63 -9.19
C ALA A 74 -17.04 -6.10 -9.06
N ASP A 75 -16.30 -6.91 -8.31
CA ASP A 75 -16.58 -8.32 -8.10
C ASP A 75 -17.73 -8.50 -7.10
N GLU A 76 -18.89 -8.94 -7.60
CA GLU A 76 -20.09 -9.19 -6.80
C GLU A 76 -19.97 -10.39 -5.87
N THR A 77 -19.00 -11.28 -6.08
CA THR A 77 -18.76 -12.44 -5.24
C THR A 77 -18.04 -12.11 -3.94
N ARG A 78 -17.48 -10.88 -3.83
CA ARG A 78 -16.79 -10.40 -2.63
C ARG A 78 -17.77 -10.09 -1.50
N ASP A 79 -17.39 -10.48 -0.29
CA ASP A 79 -18.12 -10.13 0.93
C ASP A 79 -17.92 -8.65 1.27
N LYS A 80 -18.97 -7.86 1.04
CA LYS A 80 -18.98 -6.41 1.32
C LYS A 80 -19.14 -6.08 2.81
N LYS A 81 -19.45 -7.08 3.64
CA LYS A 81 -19.56 -6.92 5.10
C LYS A 81 -18.21 -6.84 5.79
N VAL A 82 -17.14 -7.32 5.13
CA VAL A 82 -15.79 -7.31 5.68
C VAL A 82 -14.88 -6.40 4.85
N ILE A 83 -14.32 -5.37 5.48
CA ILE A 83 -13.43 -4.41 4.84
C ILE A 83 -12.04 -4.49 5.48
N CYS A 84 -11.02 -4.82 4.69
CA CYS A 84 -9.62 -4.77 5.11
C CYS A 84 -9.03 -3.39 4.80
N VAL A 85 -8.63 -2.67 5.83
CA VAL A 85 -8.04 -1.32 5.72
C VAL A 85 -6.52 -1.42 5.69
N VAL A 86 -5.91 -0.88 4.64
CA VAL A 86 -4.47 -0.91 4.38
C VAL A 86 -3.93 0.50 4.10
N GLU A 87 -2.63 0.71 4.21
CA GLU A 87 -2.00 2.02 4.00
C GLU A 87 -1.81 2.37 2.52
N SER A 88 -1.49 1.39 1.68
CA SER A 88 -1.17 1.64 0.27
C SER A 88 -1.79 0.61 -0.68
N PRO A 89 -1.92 0.94 -1.98
CA PRO A 89 -2.36 -0.04 -2.97
C PRO A 89 -1.45 -1.28 -3.05
N ARG A 90 -0.16 -1.16 -2.70
CA ARG A 90 0.78 -2.29 -2.69
C ARG A 90 0.38 -3.35 -1.66
N ASP A 91 -0.20 -2.90 -0.55
CA ASP A 91 -0.64 -3.79 0.52
C ASP A 91 -1.85 -4.61 0.08
N VAL A 92 -2.74 -4.04 -0.76
CA VAL A 92 -3.84 -4.79 -1.39
C VAL A 92 -3.28 -5.96 -2.20
N TYR A 93 -2.28 -5.70 -3.06
CA TYR A 93 -1.65 -6.78 -3.84
C TYR A 93 -0.95 -7.83 -2.96
N ALA A 94 -0.38 -7.43 -1.83
CA ALA A 94 0.23 -8.36 -0.88
C ALA A 94 -0.83 -9.23 -0.21
N MET A 95 -1.95 -8.64 0.22
CA MET A 95 -3.08 -9.35 0.86
C MET A 95 -3.81 -10.28 -0.12
N GLU A 96 -3.99 -9.90 -1.37
CA GLU A 96 -4.62 -10.74 -2.40
C GLU A 96 -3.85 -12.05 -2.71
N ARG A 97 -2.59 -12.16 -2.30
CA ARG A 97 -1.85 -13.44 -2.37
C ARG A 97 -2.44 -14.51 -1.46
N ILE A 98 -3.17 -14.12 -0.43
CA ILE A 98 -3.84 -15.01 0.54
C ILE A 98 -5.11 -15.61 -0.09
N ARG A 99 -5.41 -15.67 -1.23
CA ARG A 99 -6.52 -16.26 -1.97
C ARG A 99 -7.80 -16.65 -1.20
N GLU A 100 -7.71 -16.84 0.12
CA GLU A 100 -8.80 -17.16 1.05
C GLU A 100 -9.51 -15.93 1.62
N TYR A 101 -8.98 -14.72 1.38
CA TYR A 101 -9.65 -13.49 1.78
C TYR A 101 -10.65 -13.07 0.71
N HIS A 102 -11.93 -13.11 1.05
CA HIS A 102 -13.04 -12.79 0.13
C HIS A 102 -13.71 -11.44 0.42
N GLY A 103 -13.22 -10.69 1.39
CA GLY A 103 -13.71 -9.35 1.69
C GLY A 103 -13.25 -8.29 0.68
N THR A 104 -13.57 -7.05 0.97
CA THR A 104 -13.14 -5.88 0.18
C THR A 104 -12.05 -5.11 0.91
N TYR A 105 -11.46 -4.10 0.24
CA TYR A 105 -10.38 -3.29 0.81
C TYR A 105 -10.77 -1.82 0.92
N HIS A 106 -10.03 -1.11 1.75
CA HIS A 106 -9.98 0.35 1.76
C HIS A 106 -8.54 0.83 1.95
N VAL A 107 -8.08 1.69 1.03
CA VAL A 107 -6.69 2.19 1.01
C VAL A 107 -6.66 3.60 1.59
N LEU A 108 -5.88 3.78 2.64
CA LEU A 108 -5.75 5.05 3.35
C LEU A 108 -4.83 6.05 2.63
N HIS A 109 -3.92 5.60 1.78
CA HIS A 109 -2.85 6.38 1.16
C HIS A 109 -1.85 6.99 2.15
N GLY A 110 -1.65 6.33 3.28
CA GLY A 110 -0.71 6.74 4.32
C GLY A 110 -1.12 6.25 5.71
N ALA A 111 -0.43 6.75 6.72
CA ALA A 111 -0.73 6.56 8.13
C ALA A 111 -0.67 7.91 8.85
N ILE A 112 -1.37 8.03 9.97
CA ILE A 112 -1.28 9.19 10.86
C ILE A 112 0.15 9.22 11.42
N SER A 113 0.87 10.31 11.17
CA SER A 113 2.24 10.49 11.64
C SER A 113 2.46 11.93 12.13
N PRO A 114 2.29 12.19 13.44
CA PRO A 114 2.51 13.53 14.00
C PRO A 114 3.92 14.07 13.75
N VAL A 115 4.90 13.17 13.72
CA VAL A 115 6.31 13.54 13.45
C VAL A 115 6.50 14.07 12.03
N GLN A 116 5.72 13.53 11.07
CA GLN A 116 5.75 13.98 9.69
C GLN A 116 4.69 15.05 9.38
N GLY A 117 3.90 15.46 10.37
CA GLY A 117 2.82 16.42 10.20
C GLY A 117 1.62 15.88 9.45
N ILE A 118 1.46 14.54 9.39
CA ILE A 118 0.33 13.88 8.70
C ILE A 118 -0.79 13.62 9.72
N GLY A 119 -1.91 14.31 9.54
CA GLY A 119 -3.12 14.15 10.33
C GLY A 119 -4.12 13.17 9.71
N PRO A 120 -5.22 12.89 10.40
CA PRO A 120 -6.28 12.02 9.90
C PRO A 120 -7.00 12.58 8.66
N GLU A 121 -6.96 13.89 8.45
CA GLU A 121 -7.51 14.59 7.28
C GLU A 121 -6.63 14.48 6.02
N ASP A 122 -5.37 14.14 6.17
CA ASP A 122 -4.41 14.00 5.08
C ASP A 122 -4.45 12.61 4.42
N ILE A 123 -5.19 11.68 5.03
CA ILE A 123 -5.34 10.29 4.55
C ILE A 123 -6.83 9.92 4.40
N ASN A 124 -7.13 8.84 3.69
CA ASN A 124 -8.47 8.45 3.30
C ASN A 124 -9.37 7.90 4.43
N ILE A 125 -9.32 8.45 5.64
CA ILE A 125 -10.20 8.05 6.75
C ILE A 125 -11.63 8.55 6.50
N LYS A 126 -11.79 9.77 6.00
CA LYS A 126 -13.12 10.35 5.74
C LYS A 126 -13.93 9.49 4.77
N SER A 127 -13.34 9.08 3.65
CA SER A 127 -14.01 8.22 2.67
C SER A 127 -14.31 6.82 3.21
N LEU A 128 -13.48 6.29 4.13
CA LEU A 128 -13.81 5.07 4.85
C LEU A 128 -15.09 5.24 5.68
N LEU A 129 -15.18 6.32 6.47
CA LEU A 129 -16.35 6.57 7.32
C LEU A 129 -17.62 6.80 6.51
N GLU A 130 -17.55 7.49 5.38
CA GLU A 130 -18.65 7.67 4.44
C GLU A 130 -19.12 6.31 3.90
N ARG A 131 -18.20 5.47 3.44
CA ARG A 131 -18.49 4.13 2.96
C ARG A 131 -19.13 3.23 4.03
N LEU A 132 -18.68 3.35 5.29
CA LEU A 132 -19.24 2.57 6.40
C LEU A 132 -20.67 3.02 6.79
N ARG A 133 -21.02 4.30 6.58
CA ARG A 133 -22.38 4.81 6.83
C ARG A 133 -23.38 4.36 5.78
N GLU A 134 -22.93 4.23 4.53
CA GLU A 134 -23.78 3.90 3.39
C GLU A 134 -23.85 2.40 3.12
N GLY A 135 -22.92 1.64 3.68
CA GLY A 135 -22.74 0.22 3.41
C GLY A 135 -23.26 -0.70 4.51
N GLU A 136 -23.10 -2.01 4.27
CA GLU A 136 -23.51 -3.09 5.17
C GLU A 136 -22.31 -3.67 5.94
N ALA A 137 -21.22 -2.91 6.11
CA ALA A 137 -20.01 -3.40 6.75
C ALA A 137 -20.24 -3.76 8.23
N GLU A 138 -19.95 -5.01 8.58
CA GLU A 138 -20.05 -5.56 9.93
C GLU A 138 -18.68 -5.62 10.62
N GLU A 139 -17.61 -5.81 9.83
CA GLU A 139 -16.24 -5.90 10.33
C GLU A 139 -15.26 -5.04 9.50
N VAL A 140 -14.38 -4.34 10.21
CA VAL A 140 -13.22 -3.65 9.65
C VAL A 140 -11.95 -4.29 10.21
N ILE A 141 -11.17 -4.92 9.31
CA ILE A 141 -9.86 -5.49 9.63
C ILE A 141 -8.81 -4.40 9.43
N LEU A 142 -8.16 -3.96 10.49
CA LEU A 142 -7.11 -2.95 10.43
C LEU A 142 -5.78 -3.63 10.12
N ALA A 143 -5.34 -3.51 8.87
CA ALA A 143 -4.12 -4.11 8.32
C ALA A 143 -3.06 -3.05 7.95
N THR A 144 -3.00 -1.96 8.73
CA THR A 144 -1.91 -0.99 8.67
C THR A 144 -0.59 -1.63 9.11
N ASN A 145 0.55 -1.07 8.71
CA ASN A 145 1.86 -1.63 9.05
C ASN A 145 2.06 -1.75 10.58
N PRO A 146 2.82 -2.75 11.05
CA PRO A 146 3.08 -2.96 12.47
C PRO A 146 4.20 -2.04 12.99
N ASN A 147 4.08 -0.75 12.71
CA ASN A 147 4.94 0.32 13.22
C ASN A 147 4.13 1.32 14.05
N ILE A 148 4.80 2.27 14.68
CA ILE A 148 4.17 3.26 15.57
C ILE A 148 3.04 4.01 14.89
N ASP A 149 3.25 4.49 13.67
CA ASP A 149 2.27 5.27 12.91
C ASP A 149 1.07 4.41 12.49
N GLY A 150 1.32 3.18 12.03
CA GLY A 150 0.27 2.23 11.66
C GLY A 150 -0.57 1.76 12.85
N GLU A 151 0.04 1.56 14.03
CA GLU A 151 -0.68 1.24 15.26
C GLU A 151 -1.54 2.41 15.74
N ALA A 152 -0.99 3.63 15.74
CA ALA A 152 -1.73 4.84 16.07
C ALA A 152 -2.94 5.03 15.14
N THR A 153 -2.75 4.80 13.84
CA THR A 153 -3.80 4.87 12.82
C THR A 153 -4.88 3.83 13.07
N ALA A 154 -4.50 2.57 13.35
CA ALA A 154 -5.43 1.50 13.65
C ALA A 154 -6.29 1.83 14.89
N VAL A 155 -5.66 2.26 15.99
CA VAL A 155 -6.36 2.66 17.21
C VAL A 155 -7.30 3.83 16.97
N TYR A 156 -6.87 4.82 16.19
CA TYR A 156 -7.69 5.98 15.84
C TYR A 156 -8.95 5.56 15.08
N ILE A 157 -8.81 4.77 14.02
CA ILE A 157 -9.94 4.27 13.22
C ILE A 157 -10.87 3.41 14.08
N ALA A 158 -10.34 2.48 14.89
CA ALA A 158 -11.13 1.63 15.76
C ALA A 158 -12.02 2.45 16.72
N ARG A 159 -11.49 3.56 17.28
CA ARG A 159 -12.28 4.47 18.14
C ARG A 159 -13.41 5.16 17.40
N LEU A 160 -13.21 5.52 16.13
CA LEU A 160 -14.22 6.18 15.32
C LEU A 160 -15.37 5.25 14.92
N ILE A 161 -15.09 3.97 14.63
CA ILE A 161 -16.09 3.04 14.11
C ILE A 161 -16.82 2.26 15.23
N LYS A 162 -16.21 2.13 16.41
CA LYS A 162 -16.79 1.43 17.56
C LYS A 162 -18.18 1.94 17.97
N PRO A 163 -18.46 3.25 18.03
CA PRO A 163 -19.79 3.76 18.37
C PRO A 163 -20.88 3.38 17.35
N ALA A 164 -20.50 3.06 16.12
CA ALA A 164 -21.42 2.60 15.06
C ALA A 164 -21.73 1.09 15.16
N GLY A 165 -21.19 0.40 16.17
CA GLY A 165 -21.40 -1.05 16.36
C GLY A 165 -20.61 -1.93 15.39
N ILE A 166 -19.70 -1.36 14.59
CA ILE A 166 -18.87 -2.09 13.64
C ILE A 166 -17.71 -2.74 14.39
N LYS A 167 -17.51 -4.03 14.16
CA LYS A 167 -16.40 -4.79 14.74
C LYS A 167 -15.07 -4.34 14.15
N ALA A 168 -14.16 -3.86 14.99
CA ALA A 168 -12.78 -3.54 14.60
C ALA A 168 -11.85 -4.68 15.02
N THR A 169 -11.14 -5.25 14.06
CA THR A 169 -10.12 -6.26 14.29
C THR A 169 -8.77 -5.79 13.80
N ARG A 170 -7.70 -6.39 14.30
CA ARG A 170 -6.31 -6.08 13.91
C ARG A 170 -5.65 -7.36 13.40
N ILE A 171 -4.90 -7.27 12.30
CA ILE A 171 -4.07 -8.40 11.88
C ILE A 171 -3.11 -8.78 13.00
N ALA A 172 -2.89 -10.09 13.18
CA ALA A 172 -2.00 -10.60 14.21
C ALA A 172 -0.55 -10.13 14.00
N HIS A 173 0.12 -9.83 15.10
CA HIS A 173 1.55 -9.55 15.13
C HIS A 173 2.26 -10.73 15.79
N GLY A 174 3.47 -11.05 15.34
CA GLY A 174 4.25 -12.11 15.94
C GLY A 174 5.39 -12.59 15.06
N ILE A 175 5.94 -13.73 15.43
CA ILE A 175 7.07 -14.34 14.75
C ILE A 175 6.60 -14.89 13.41
N PRO A 176 7.27 -14.57 12.30
CA PRO A 176 6.91 -15.09 10.98
C PRO A 176 7.12 -16.61 10.94
N VAL A 177 6.26 -17.31 10.17
CA VAL A 177 6.41 -18.75 9.94
C VAL A 177 7.74 -19.02 9.25
N GLY A 178 8.53 -19.95 9.84
CA GLY A 178 9.89 -20.28 9.38
C GLY A 178 10.98 -19.36 9.97
N GLY A 179 10.63 -18.44 10.86
CA GLY A 179 11.61 -17.66 11.60
C GLY A 179 12.01 -18.33 12.91
N ASP A 180 13.29 -18.25 13.27
CA ASP A 180 13.81 -18.74 14.53
C ASP A 180 13.59 -17.70 15.65
N LEU A 181 13.25 -18.15 16.85
CA LEU A 181 12.98 -17.30 18.03
C LEU A 181 14.18 -16.43 18.42
N GLU A 182 15.39 -16.95 18.24
CA GLU A 182 16.64 -16.27 18.63
C GLU A 182 16.93 -14.99 17.84
N TYR A 183 16.32 -14.84 16.64
CA TYR A 183 16.51 -13.66 15.80
C TYR A 183 15.37 -12.64 15.94
N ALA A 184 14.33 -12.97 16.71
CA ALA A 184 13.23 -12.04 16.95
C ALA A 184 13.61 -10.99 18.00
N ASP A 185 13.30 -9.72 17.72
CA ASP A 185 13.48 -8.65 18.70
C ASP A 185 12.48 -8.76 19.88
N GLU A 186 12.79 -8.06 20.97
CA GLU A 186 11.99 -8.11 22.20
C GLU A 186 10.53 -7.68 22.01
N VAL A 187 10.28 -6.70 21.12
CA VAL A 187 8.92 -6.22 20.85
C VAL A 187 8.12 -7.27 20.10
N THR A 188 8.74 -7.90 19.07
CA THR A 188 8.13 -9.00 18.32
C THR A 188 7.81 -10.19 19.22
N LEU A 189 8.73 -10.57 20.13
CA LEU A 189 8.49 -11.64 21.11
C LEU A 189 7.36 -11.31 22.06
N LEU A 190 7.32 -10.06 22.58
CA LEU A 190 6.25 -9.60 23.45
C LEU A 190 4.89 -9.70 22.74
N LYS A 191 4.78 -9.21 21.51
CA LYS A 191 3.56 -9.26 20.71
C LYS A 191 3.12 -10.70 20.40
N ALA A 192 4.05 -11.60 20.12
CA ALA A 192 3.77 -13.01 19.93
C ALA A 192 3.20 -13.65 21.21
N MET A 193 3.77 -13.33 22.37
CA MET A 193 3.28 -13.81 23.66
C MET A 193 1.91 -13.25 24.05
N GLU A 194 1.66 -11.96 23.77
CA GLU A 194 0.34 -11.34 23.97
C GLU A 194 -0.74 -11.99 23.07
N GLY A 195 -0.38 -12.26 21.80
CA GLY A 195 -1.27 -12.86 20.80
C GLY A 195 -1.35 -14.38 20.81
N ARG A 196 -0.78 -15.08 21.82
CA ARG A 196 -0.82 -16.54 21.91
C ARG A 196 -2.24 -17.07 21.94
N ARG A 197 -2.47 -18.22 21.31
CA ARG A 197 -3.76 -18.89 21.21
C ARG A 197 -3.70 -20.26 21.88
N ASP A 198 -4.85 -20.72 22.35
CA ASP A 198 -5.02 -22.11 22.76
C ASP A 198 -4.89 -23.03 21.54
N LEU A 199 -4.35 -24.25 21.75
CA LEU A 199 -4.16 -25.27 20.71
C LEU A 199 -5.33 -26.24 20.69
#